data_14fe40fb258b3f4199250e64159bcbc1
#
_entry.id   14fe40fb258b3f4199250e64159bcbc1
#
_cell.length_a   1.000
_cell.length_b   1.000
_cell.length_c   1.000
_cell.angle_alpha   90.00
_cell.angle_beta   90.00
_cell.angle_gamma   90.00
#
_symmetry.space_group_name_H-M   'P 1'
#
loop_
_entity.id
_entity.type
_entity.pdbx_description
1 polymer ?
#
loop_
_entity_poly.entity_id
_entity_poly.type
_entity_poly.pdbx_seq_one_letter_code
_entity_poly.pdbx_strand_id
1 'polypeptide(L)'
;MFVHGIGRRKTQLQKSLEQLDQYLEKLKEYTKKLYTLGDRNSYSKTDPDATFMRMKEDAMMNGQLKPAYNIQHGVDSEYSTWIDISPHPTDTRTLIPFLKDMENHLGFKYSEVVADAGYESEENYLFIEGNGQTAYIKPQNYEISKTRKYKKDISRRENMEYHADRDSYICLNGRELTVTNERRSKTTSGYVSVKTYPELFTEQFLT
;
A
#
# COMPACT_ATOMS: atom_id res chain seq x y z
N MET A 1 48.97 22.91 -3.88
CA MET A 1 49.12 23.87 -2.82
C MET A 1 47.79 24.63 -2.64
N PHE A 2 47.23 24.72 -1.45
CA PHE A 2 46.00 25.46 -1.20
C PHE A 2 46.29 26.96 -1.15
N VAL A 3 45.42 27.74 -1.77
CA VAL A 3 45.55 29.23 -1.79
C VAL A 3 44.59 29.79 -0.76
N HIS A 4 45.16 30.63 0.13
CA HIS A 4 44.40 31.33 1.18
C HIS A 4 44.50 32.84 0.96
N GLY A 5 43.48 33.58 1.37
CA GLY A 5 43.41 35.04 1.34
C GLY A 5 42.29 35.61 0.48
N ILE A 6 41.89 36.86 0.81
CA ILE A 6 40.80 37.59 0.13
C ILE A 6 41.23 37.91 -1.30
N GLY A 7 40.35 37.69 -2.27
CA GLY A 7 40.59 38.04 -3.70
C GLY A 7 41.46 37.06 -4.51
N ARG A 8 42.02 36.02 -3.89
CA ARG A 8 42.79 35.00 -4.62
C ARG A 8 41.87 33.87 -5.17
N ARG A 9 42.07 33.51 -6.45
CA ARG A 9 41.30 32.39 -7.05
C ARG A 9 41.77 31.06 -6.47
N LYS A 10 40.85 30.26 -5.96
CA LYS A 10 41.08 28.89 -5.52
C LYS A 10 41.61 28.01 -6.64
N THR A 11 42.56 27.16 -6.30
CA THR A 11 43.03 26.14 -7.26
C THR A 11 41.93 25.14 -7.61
N GLN A 12 42.08 24.47 -8.75
CA GLN A 12 41.12 23.43 -9.16
C GLN A 12 40.97 22.33 -8.11
N LEU A 13 42.08 21.94 -7.51
CA LEU A 13 42.10 20.93 -6.44
C LEU A 13 41.30 21.38 -5.22
N GLN A 14 41.40 22.64 -4.80
CA GLN A 14 40.63 23.20 -3.69
C GLN A 14 39.12 23.18 -3.99
N LYS A 15 38.75 23.55 -5.21
CA LYS A 15 37.32 23.53 -5.63
C LYS A 15 36.76 22.10 -5.61
N SER A 16 37.52 21.14 -6.12
CA SER A 16 37.11 19.74 -6.12
C SER A 16 36.98 19.17 -4.69
N LEU A 17 37.90 19.51 -3.81
CA LEU A 17 37.83 19.09 -2.41
C LEU A 17 36.62 19.67 -1.70
N GLU A 18 36.37 20.97 -1.84
CA GLU A 18 35.19 21.63 -1.25
C GLU A 18 33.87 21.03 -1.80
N GLN A 19 33.89 20.65 -3.08
CA GLN A 19 32.71 20.02 -3.69
C GLN A 19 32.48 18.59 -3.13
N LEU A 20 33.55 17.83 -2.92
CA LEU A 20 33.48 16.52 -2.29
C LEU A 20 32.98 16.61 -0.83
N ASP A 21 33.48 17.61 -0.07
CA ASP A 21 33.04 17.84 1.29
C ASP A 21 31.53 18.17 1.32
N GLN A 22 31.04 19.02 0.40
CA GLN A 22 29.63 19.33 0.27
C GLN A 22 28.80 18.09 -0.08
N TYR A 23 29.29 17.21 -0.93
CA TYR A 23 28.60 15.96 -1.28
C TYR A 23 28.57 15.01 -0.09
N LEU A 24 29.64 14.93 0.66
CA LEU A 24 29.71 14.11 1.88
C LEU A 24 28.70 14.56 2.94
N GLU A 25 28.59 15.87 3.17
CA GLU A 25 27.60 16.43 4.09
C GLU A 25 26.16 16.14 3.62
N LYS A 26 25.87 16.32 2.34
CA LYS A 26 24.56 15.97 1.77
C LYS A 26 24.26 14.47 1.88
N LEU A 27 25.26 13.64 1.65
CA LEU A 27 25.09 12.19 1.78
C LEU A 27 24.72 11.79 3.21
N LYS A 28 25.40 12.35 4.20
CA LYS A 28 25.08 12.14 5.63
C LYS A 28 23.65 12.59 5.94
N GLU A 29 23.26 13.79 5.45
CA GLU A 29 21.92 14.31 5.63
C GLU A 29 20.85 13.40 5.02
N TYR A 30 21.05 12.94 3.77
CA TYR A 30 20.11 12.06 3.09
C TYR A 30 20.03 10.69 3.75
N THR A 31 21.14 10.13 4.21
CA THR A 31 21.16 8.87 4.95
C THR A 31 20.31 8.97 6.23
N LYS A 32 20.45 10.08 6.98
CA LYS A 32 19.62 10.33 8.15
C LYS A 32 18.14 10.45 7.79
N LYS A 33 17.81 11.16 6.71
CA LYS A 33 16.42 11.31 6.25
C LYS A 33 15.83 9.98 5.81
N LEU A 34 16.59 9.14 5.12
CA LEU A 34 16.16 7.80 4.72
C LEU A 34 15.93 6.89 5.92
N TYR A 35 16.78 6.98 6.94
CA TYR A 35 16.58 6.25 8.18
C TYR A 35 15.28 6.67 8.90
N THR A 36 15.00 7.98 8.98
CA THR A 36 13.75 8.51 9.55
C THR A 36 12.53 8.10 8.72
N LEU A 37 12.66 8.07 7.40
CA LEU A 37 11.58 7.69 6.48
C LEU A 37 11.15 6.24 6.68
N GLY A 38 12.10 5.31 6.85
CA GLY A 38 11.84 3.88 6.90
C GLY A 38 11.17 3.36 5.62
N ASP A 39 10.12 2.57 5.76
CA ASP A 39 9.32 2.00 4.65
C ASP A 39 8.13 2.89 4.21
N ARG A 40 8.02 4.10 4.76
CA ARG A 40 7.00 5.09 4.44
C ARG A 40 7.35 5.88 3.19
N ASN A 41 6.34 6.44 2.52
CA ASN A 41 6.53 7.30 1.34
C ASN A 41 6.88 8.76 1.70
N SER A 42 6.59 9.17 2.94
CA SER A 42 6.81 10.54 3.41
C SER A 42 6.83 10.60 4.93
N TYR A 43 7.39 11.68 5.46
CA TYR A 43 7.28 12.04 6.88
C TYR A 43 7.21 13.56 7.04
N SER A 44 6.65 14.03 8.14
CA SER A 44 6.60 15.46 8.47
C SER A 44 7.90 15.92 9.11
N LYS A 45 8.36 17.14 8.81
CA LYS A 45 9.53 17.73 9.46
C LYS A 45 9.29 18.09 10.93
N THR A 46 8.04 18.42 11.27
CA THR A 46 7.64 18.81 12.64
C THR A 46 7.30 17.61 13.50
N ASP A 47 6.85 16.52 12.89
CA ASP A 47 6.50 15.27 13.53
C ASP A 47 7.02 14.11 12.65
N PRO A 48 8.27 13.64 12.87
CA PRO A 48 8.88 12.63 12.01
C PRO A 48 8.16 11.29 11.97
N ASP A 49 7.33 10.99 12.96
CA ASP A 49 6.56 9.76 13.03
C ASP A 49 5.27 9.82 12.19
N ALA A 50 4.75 11.03 11.95
CA ALA A 50 3.56 11.23 11.12
C ALA A 50 3.86 11.11 9.63
N THR A 51 2.93 10.49 8.90
CA THR A 51 2.97 10.37 7.43
C THR A 51 1.94 11.30 6.79
N PHE A 52 2.26 11.83 5.62
CA PHE A 52 1.30 12.64 4.87
C PHE A 52 0.19 11.75 4.29
N MET A 53 -1.06 12.00 4.71
CA MET A 53 -2.24 11.22 4.35
C MET A 53 -3.33 12.13 3.80
N ARG A 54 -4.19 11.56 2.96
CA ARG A 54 -5.42 12.20 2.53
C ARG A 54 -6.46 12.07 3.64
N MET A 55 -6.99 13.21 4.08
CA MET A 55 -8.01 13.22 5.13
C MET A 55 -9.38 12.84 4.54
N LYS A 56 -10.20 12.12 5.33
CA LYS A 56 -11.59 11.80 4.95
C LYS A 56 -12.42 13.07 4.80
N GLU A 57 -12.23 14.02 5.72
CA GLU A 57 -12.88 15.33 5.70
C GLU A 57 -11.94 16.34 5.01
N ASP A 58 -12.13 16.51 3.73
CA ASP A 58 -11.48 17.55 2.93
C ASP A 58 -12.52 18.61 2.59
N ALA A 59 -12.74 19.56 3.52
CA ALA A 59 -13.72 20.62 3.36
C ALA A 59 -13.48 21.50 2.12
N MET A 60 -12.22 21.57 1.66
CA MET A 60 -11.84 22.34 0.47
C MET A 60 -11.88 21.51 -0.82
N MET A 61 -12.10 20.21 -0.74
CA MET A 61 -12.11 19.25 -1.88
C MET A 61 -10.88 19.37 -2.81
N ASN A 62 -9.74 19.77 -2.25
CA ASN A 62 -8.51 19.99 -3.01
C ASN A 62 -7.52 18.82 -2.96
N GLY A 63 -7.86 17.75 -2.24
CA GLY A 63 -7.02 16.56 -2.09
C GLY A 63 -5.73 16.79 -1.30
N GLN A 64 -5.67 17.84 -0.48
CA GLN A 64 -4.50 18.19 0.29
C GLN A 64 -4.11 17.07 1.26
N LEU A 65 -2.82 16.71 1.23
CA LEU A 65 -2.25 15.78 2.20
C LEU A 65 -1.87 16.52 3.48
N LYS A 66 -2.17 15.91 4.64
CA LYS A 66 -1.79 16.44 5.96
C LYS A 66 -1.01 15.37 6.73
N PRO A 67 -0.04 15.79 7.60
CA PRO A 67 0.59 14.85 8.52
C PRO A 67 -0.47 14.26 9.44
N ALA A 68 -0.55 12.94 9.50
CA ALA A 68 -1.57 12.23 10.27
C ALA A 68 -1.11 10.81 10.60
N TYR A 69 -1.90 10.17 11.47
CA TYR A 69 -1.80 8.78 11.83
C TYR A 69 -3.08 8.05 11.44
N ASN A 70 -2.94 6.76 11.14
CA ASN A 70 -4.06 5.86 10.95
C ASN A 70 -4.31 5.13 12.27
N ILE A 71 -5.48 5.34 12.86
CA ILE A 71 -5.86 4.74 14.15
C ILE A 71 -6.73 3.52 13.87
N GLN A 72 -6.28 2.37 14.34
CA GLN A 72 -7.02 1.12 14.32
C GLN A 72 -7.70 0.93 15.67
N HIS A 73 -8.99 0.60 15.66
CA HIS A 73 -9.77 0.45 16.86
C HIS A 73 -10.52 -0.88 16.84
N GLY A 74 -10.13 -1.80 17.72
CA GLY A 74 -10.81 -3.06 17.96
C GLY A 74 -11.92 -2.89 18.98
N VAL A 75 -13.10 -3.40 18.66
CA VAL A 75 -14.26 -3.40 19.55
C VAL A 75 -14.88 -4.77 19.63
N ASP A 76 -15.36 -5.12 20.80
CA ASP A 76 -16.17 -6.31 21.04
C ASP A 76 -17.42 -5.91 21.81
N SER A 77 -18.59 -6.02 21.15
CA SER A 77 -19.86 -5.56 21.64
C SER A 77 -19.81 -4.05 22.01
N GLU A 78 -19.79 -3.71 23.28
CA GLU A 78 -19.79 -2.33 23.80
C GLU A 78 -18.40 -1.89 24.29
N TYR A 79 -17.38 -2.74 24.18
CA TYR A 79 -16.05 -2.50 24.76
C TYR A 79 -15.01 -2.27 23.68
N SER A 80 -14.13 -1.29 23.93
CA SER A 80 -12.89 -1.11 23.20
C SER A 80 -11.88 -2.16 23.71
N THR A 81 -11.44 -3.05 22.84
CA THR A 81 -10.55 -4.15 23.20
C THR A 81 -9.09 -3.81 22.92
N TRP A 82 -8.83 -3.08 21.83
CA TRP A 82 -7.47 -2.71 21.44
C TRP A 82 -7.44 -1.44 20.60
N ILE A 83 -6.38 -0.67 20.72
CA ILE A 83 -6.12 0.51 19.89
C ILE A 83 -4.67 0.45 19.41
N ASP A 84 -4.46 0.66 18.12
CA ASP A 84 -3.13 0.83 17.52
C ASP A 84 -3.07 2.13 16.71
N ILE A 85 -1.90 2.78 16.73
CA ILE A 85 -1.65 4.02 16.01
C ILE A 85 -0.54 3.76 14.99
N SER A 86 -0.91 3.72 13.72
CA SER A 86 -0.01 3.39 12.63
C SER A 86 0.33 4.61 11.76
N PRO A 87 1.59 4.76 11.33
CA PRO A 87 1.96 5.76 10.33
C PRO A 87 1.60 5.34 8.90
N HIS A 88 1.04 4.15 8.69
CA HIS A 88 0.66 3.67 7.36
C HIS A 88 -0.70 4.22 6.94
N PRO A 89 -0.81 4.87 5.75
CA PRO A 89 -2.05 5.51 5.31
C PRO A 89 -3.11 4.55 4.80
N THR A 90 -2.80 3.26 4.65
CA THR A 90 -3.71 2.24 4.10
C THR A 90 -3.99 1.15 5.13
N ASP A 91 -5.26 0.81 5.28
CA ASP A 91 -5.74 -0.17 6.27
C ASP A 91 -5.28 -1.60 5.95
N THR A 92 -5.06 -1.92 4.67
CA THR A 92 -4.56 -3.23 4.24
C THR A 92 -3.24 -3.62 4.90
N ARG A 93 -2.40 -2.65 5.30
CA ARG A 93 -1.09 -2.90 5.92
C ARG A 93 -1.12 -2.89 7.45
N THR A 94 -2.22 -2.47 8.05
CA THR A 94 -2.33 -2.28 9.50
C THR A 94 -3.01 -3.45 10.20
N LEU A 95 -3.83 -4.25 9.50
CA LEU A 95 -4.63 -5.32 10.12
C LEU A 95 -3.77 -6.41 10.76
N ILE A 96 -2.78 -6.93 10.02
CA ILE A 96 -1.92 -8.01 10.53
C ILE A 96 -1.11 -7.57 11.76
N PRO A 97 -0.41 -6.42 11.74
CA PRO A 97 0.25 -5.91 12.95
C PRO A 97 -0.70 -5.72 14.11
N PHE A 98 -1.88 -5.13 13.86
CA PHE A 98 -2.92 -4.91 14.86
C PHE A 98 -3.37 -6.20 15.54
N LEU A 99 -3.72 -7.23 14.75
CA LEU A 99 -4.18 -8.51 15.28
C LEU A 99 -3.09 -9.24 16.08
N LYS A 100 -1.84 -9.21 15.62
CA LYS A 100 -0.69 -9.78 16.33
C LYS A 100 -0.41 -9.08 17.66
N ASP A 101 -0.45 -7.75 17.65
CA ASP A 101 -0.20 -6.96 18.84
C ASP A 101 -1.31 -7.15 19.88
N MET A 102 -2.56 -7.15 19.45
CA MET A 102 -3.71 -7.46 20.29
C MET A 102 -3.63 -8.86 20.90
N GLU A 103 -3.32 -9.90 20.12
CA GLU A 103 -3.16 -11.28 20.61
C GLU A 103 -2.03 -11.38 21.63
N ASN A 104 -0.90 -10.74 21.40
CA ASN A 104 0.25 -10.76 22.32
C ASN A 104 -0.08 -10.14 23.68
N HIS A 105 -0.90 -9.09 23.71
CA HIS A 105 -1.23 -8.40 24.95
C HIS A 105 -2.43 -9.01 25.69
N LEU A 106 -3.44 -9.46 24.94
CA LEU A 106 -4.63 -10.09 25.56
C LEU A 106 -4.40 -11.54 25.95
N GLY A 107 -3.41 -12.21 25.34
CA GLY A 107 -3.12 -13.64 25.59
C GLY A 107 -4.12 -14.59 24.93
N PHE A 108 -5.04 -14.10 24.12
CA PHE A 108 -5.99 -14.89 23.34
C PHE A 108 -6.30 -14.21 22.02
N LYS A 109 -6.91 -14.93 21.09
CA LYS A 109 -7.39 -14.41 19.81
C LYS A 109 -8.88 -14.67 19.64
N TYR A 110 -9.57 -13.76 18.99
CA TYR A 110 -10.97 -13.92 18.62
C TYR A 110 -11.12 -14.95 17.50
N SER A 111 -12.20 -15.73 17.52
CA SER A 111 -12.50 -16.71 16.47
C SER A 111 -12.95 -16.05 15.16
N GLU A 112 -13.50 -14.85 15.24
CA GLU A 112 -14.07 -14.12 14.12
C GLU A 112 -13.51 -12.71 14.08
N VAL A 113 -13.19 -12.23 12.87
CA VAL A 113 -12.70 -10.89 12.61
C VAL A 113 -13.62 -10.19 11.60
N VAL A 114 -14.31 -9.15 12.06
CA VAL A 114 -15.16 -8.31 11.21
C VAL A 114 -14.43 -7.01 10.94
N ALA A 115 -14.22 -6.67 9.65
CA ALA A 115 -13.55 -5.44 9.28
C ALA A 115 -14.18 -4.80 8.03
N ASP A 116 -13.94 -3.51 7.82
CA ASP A 116 -14.49 -2.81 6.68
C ASP A 116 -13.72 -3.11 5.37
N ALA A 117 -14.21 -2.58 4.26
CA ALA A 117 -13.63 -2.83 2.93
C ALA A 117 -12.20 -2.27 2.75
N GLY A 118 -11.76 -1.35 3.60
CA GLY A 118 -10.39 -0.82 3.58
C GLY A 118 -9.33 -1.85 3.90
N TYR A 119 -9.71 -2.91 4.62
CA TYR A 119 -8.82 -4.00 5.01
C TYR A 119 -8.75 -5.15 4.00
N GLU A 120 -9.56 -5.10 2.92
CA GLU A 120 -9.59 -6.16 1.92
C GLU A 120 -8.25 -6.31 1.23
N SER A 121 -7.59 -7.45 1.46
CA SER A 121 -6.42 -7.90 0.72
C SER A 121 -6.27 -9.41 0.83
N GLU A 122 -5.70 -10.03 -0.21
CA GLU A 122 -5.41 -11.46 -0.23
C GLU A 122 -4.54 -11.88 0.95
N GLU A 123 -3.54 -11.06 1.28
CA GLU A 123 -2.64 -11.29 2.41
C GLU A 123 -3.38 -11.31 3.75
N ASN A 124 -4.33 -10.38 3.98
CA ASN A 124 -5.11 -10.32 5.20
C ASN A 124 -6.04 -11.54 5.35
N TYR A 125 -6.69 -11.96 4.27
CA TYR A 125 -7.53 -13.18 4.29
C TYR A 125 -6.69 -14.41 4.64
N LEU A 126 -5.58 -14.61 3.95
CA LEU A 126 -4.69 -15.76 4.19
C LEU A 126 -4.12 -15.75 5.61
N PHE A 127 -3.80 -14.58 6.16
CA PHE A 127 -3.33 -14.47 7.54
C PHE A 127 -4.41 -14.88 8.54
N ILE A 128 -5.63 -14.36 8.40
CA ILE A 128 -6.75 -14.66 9.31
C ILE A 128 -7.10 -16.16 9.24
N GLU A 129 -7.27 -16.69 8.02
CA GLU A 129 -7.57 -18.12 7.82
C GLU A 129 -6.44 -19.03 8.33
N GLY A 130 -5.18 -18.68 8.05
CA GLY A 130 -4.00 -19.42 8.50
C GLY A 130 -3.87 -19.46 10.03
N ASN A 131 -4.43 -18.46 10.73
CA ASN A 131 -4.52 -18.43 12.19
C ASN A 131 -5.74 -19.17 12.74
N GLY A 132 -6.55 -19.81 11.90
CA GLY A 132 -7.77 -20.52 12.29
C GLY A 132 -8.91 -19.58 12.73
N GLN A 133 -8.91 -18.35 12.24
CA GLN A 133 -9.96 -17.36 12.46
C GLN A 133 -10.85 -17.25 11.21
N THR A 134 -12.08 -16.79 11.37
CA THR A 134 -13.00 -16.53 10.26
C THR A 134 -13.00 -15.05 9.93
N ALA A 135 -12.76 -14.70 8.65
CA ALA A 135 -12.73 -13.32 8.18
C ALA A 135 -14.10 -12.90 7.63
N TYR A 136 -14.64 -11.79 8.14
CA TYR A 136 -15.81 -11.09 7.62
C TYR A 136 -15.41 -9.70 7.17
N ILE A 137 -14.77 -9.61 6.00
CA ILE A 137 -14.32 -8.34 5.41
C ILE A 137 -15.19 -8.02 4.21
N LYS A 138 -15.82 -6.84 4.20
CA LYS A 138 -16.67 -6.41 3.10
C LYS A 138 -15.82 -6.20 1.85
N PRO A 139 -16.15 -6.81 0.69
CA PRO A 139 -15.44 -6.54 -0.56
C PRO A 139 -15.52 -5.07 -0.97
N GLN A 140 -14.41 -4.50 -1.45
CA GLN A 140 -14.33 -3.08 -1.87
C GLN A 140 -15.30 -2.75 -3.00
N ASN A 141 -15.55 -3.72 -3.89
CA ASN A 141 -16.45 -3.56 -5.03
C ASN A 141 -17.91 -3.91 -4.72
N TYR A 142 -18.25 -4.29 -3.49
CA TYR A 142 -19.59 -4.81 -3.12
C TYR A 142 -20.74 -3.87 -3.52
N GLU A 143 -20.64 -2.56 -3.19
CA GLU A 143 -21.71 -1.61 -3.55
C GLU A 143 -21.72 -1.29 -5.05
N ILE A 144 -20.56 -1.17 -5.65
CA ILE A 144 -20.43 -0.86 -7.08
C ILE A 144 -20.90 -2.04 -7.93
N SER A 145 -20.67 -3.28 -7.49
CA SER A 145 -21.08 -4.51 -8.21
C SER A 145 -22.58 -4.63 -8.41
N LYS A 146 -23.38 -3.98 -7.56
CA LYS A 146 -24.86 -3.94 -7.71
C LYS A 146 -25.33 -3.05 -8.86
N THR A 147 -24.48 -2.12 -9.32
CA THR A 147 -24.86 -1.14 -10.34
C THR A 147 -24.98 -1.76 -11.73
N ARG A 148 -25.90 -1.19 -12.55
CA ARG A 148 -26.05 -1.60 -13.96
C ARG A 148 -24.75 -1.39 -14.77
N LYS A 149 -23.99 -0.33 -14.47
CA LYS A 149 -22.73 -0.02 -15.14
C LYS A 149 -21.70 -1.11 -14.91
N TYR A 150 -21.52 -1.52 -13.65
CA TYR A 150 -20.59 -2.59 -13.29
C TYR A 150 -20.94 -3.91 -13.96
N LYS A 151 -22.21 -4.33 -13.92
CA LYS A 151 -22.70 -5.58 -14.51
C LYS A 151 -22.55 -5.64 -16.04
N LYS A 152 -22.45 -4.50 -16.72
CA LYS A 152 -22.24 -4.39 -18.17
C LYS A 152 -20.79 -4.12 -18.55
N ASP A 153 -19.89 -3.97 -17.59
CA ASP A 153 -18.49 -3.68 -17.84
C ASP A 153 -17.78 -4.95 -18.32
N ILE A 154 -17.43 -4.95 -19.61
CA ILE A 154 -16.76 -6.08 -20.27
C ILE A 154 -15.33 -6.34 -19.80
N SER A 155 -14.71 -5.35 -19.14
CA SER A 155 -13.35 -5.47 -18.62
C SER A 155 -13.29 -6.18 -17.26
N ARG A 156 -14.43 -6.43 -16.64
CA ARG A 156 -14.51 -7.05 -15.33
C ARG A 156 -14.53 -8.56 -15.42
N ARG A 157 -13.54 -9.20 -14.77
CA ARG A 157 -13.45 -10.67 -14.72
C ARG A 157 -14.71 -11.31 -14.12
N GLU A 158 -15.33 -10.67 -13.14
CA GLU A 158 -16.56 -11.14 -12.48
C GLU A 158 -17.77 -11.21 -13.43
N ASN A 159 -17.70 -10.52 -14.57
CA ASN A 159 -18.73 -10.55 -15.63
C ASN A 159 -18.38 -11.52 -16.77
N MET A 160 -17.26 -12.24 -16.68
CA MET A 160 -16.81 -13.18 -17.69
C MET A 160 -17.20 -14.61 -17.30
N GLU A 161 -17.47 -15.44 -18.28
CA GLU A 161 -17.70 -16.86 -18.08
C GLU A 161 -16.37 -17.60 -17.97
N TYR A 162 -16.21 -18.39 -16.90
CA TYR A 162 -15.00 -19.18 -16.69
C TYR A 162 -15.19 -20.62 -17.18
N HIS A 163 -14.29 -21.09 -18.05
CA HIS A 163 -14.21 -22.44 -18.56
C HIS A 163 -13.09 -23.22 -17.88
N ALA A 164 -13.46 -24.09 -16.94
CA ALA A 164 -12.50 -24.84 -16.12
C ALA A 164 -11.72 -25.89 -16.93
N ASP A 165 -12.28 -26.41 -18.03
CA ASP A 165 -11.65 -27.39 -18.91
C ASP A 165 -10.44 -26.84 -19.66
N ARG A 166 -10.43 -25.54 -19.93
CA ARG A 166 -9.37 -24.83 -20.67
C ARG A 166 -8.64 -23.76 -19.86
N ASP A 167 -9.02 -23.60 -18.58
CA ASP A 167 -8.53 -22.52 -17.71
C ASP A 167 -8.58 -21.15 -18.41
N SER A 168 -9.74 -20.84 -18.98
CA SER A 168 -9.93 -19.62 -19.78
C SER A 168 -11.19 -18.87 -19.38
N TYR A 169 -11.21 -17.56 -19.63
CA TYR A 169 -12.36 -16.70 -19.46
C TYR A 169 -12.92 -16.28 -20.82
N ILE A 170 -14.25 -16.27 -20.97
CA ILE A 170 -14.90 -15.68 -22.15
C ILE A 170 -15.48 -14.33 -21.76
N CYS A 171 -15.00 -13.26 -22.37
CA CYS A 171 -15.53 -11.92 -22.14
C CYS A 171 -16.92 -11.74 -22.79
N LEU A 172 -17.68 -10.72 -22.36
CA LEU A 172 -19.01 -10.43 -22.89
C LEU A 172 -19.05 -10.17 -24.43
N ASN A 173 -17.89 -9.93 -25.05
CA ASN A 173 -17.77 -9.83 -26.52
C ASN A 173 -17.45 -11.18 -27.19
N GLY A 174 -17.50 -12.28 -26.46
CA GLY A 174 -17.27 -13.64 -27.00
C GLY A 174 -15.80 -13.96 -27.28
N ARG A 175 -14.84 -13.17 -26.76
CA ARG A 175 -13.41 -13.45 -26.91
C ARG A 175 -12.92 -14.30 -25.75
N GLU A 176 -12.14 -15.33 -26.06
CA GLU A 176 -11.49 -16.19 -25.09
C GLU A 176 -10.17 -15.56 -24.61
N LEU A 177 -10.00 -15.51 -23.31
CA LEU A 177 -8.84 -14.96 -22.62
C LEU A 177 -8.11 -16.09 -21.88
N THR A 178 -6.92 -16.44 -22.35
CA THR A 178 -6.04 -17.43 -21.71
C THR A 178 -4.93 -16.74 -20.97
N VAL A 179 -4.38 -17.41 -19.95
CA VAL A 179 -3.22 -16.89 -19.22
C VAL A 179 -1.99 -16.98 -20.11
N THR A 180 -1.37 -15.83 -20.39
CA THR A 180 -0.16 -15.77 -21.22
C THR A 180 1.07 -15.33 -20.43
N ASN A 181 0.87 -14.64 -19.31
CA ASN A 181 1.97 -14.17 -18.49
C ASN A 181 1.60 -14.18 -17.01
N GLU A 182 2.57 -14.56 -16.18
CA GLU A 182 2.48 -14.50 -14.72
C GLU A 182 3.51 -13.53 -14.17
N ARG A 183 3.06 -12.60 -13.34
CA ARG A 183 3.96 -11.68 -12.63
C ARG A 183 3.87 -11.93 -11.13
N ARG A 184 5.01 -12.24 -10.54
CA ARG A 184 5.14 -12.33 -9.09
C ARG A 184 5.49 -10.96 -8.52
N SER A 185 4.77 -10.53 -7.50
CA SER A 185 5.07 -9.33 -6.73
C SER A 185 5.19 -9.67 -5.26
N LYS A 186 6.18 -9.07 -4.58
CA LYS A 186 6.41 -9.26 -3.16
C LYS A 186 6.03 -7.99 -2.42
N THR A 187 5.22 -8.10 -1.36
CA THR A 187 4.90 -6.99 -0.46
C THR A 187 6.06 -6.71 0.48
N THR A 188 6.03 -5.57 1.16
CA THR A 188 7.02 -5.22 2.21
C THR A 188 7.00 -6.18 3.40
N SER A 189 5.87 -6.78 3.69
CA SER A 189 5.69 -7.84 4.69
C SER A 189 6.26 -9.19 4.28
N GLY A 190 6.65 -9.34 3.01
CA GLY A 190 7.23 -10.59 2.48
C GLY A 190 6.23 -11.50 1.78
N TYR A 191 4.93 -11.18 1.78
CA TYR A 191 3.91 -11.91 1.04
C TYR A 191 4.15 -11.85 -0.46
N VAL A 192 4.02 -12.98 -1.14
CA VAL A 192 4.22 -13.10 -2.60
C VAL A 192 2.88 -13.38 -3.26
N SER A 193 2.38 -12.44 -4.05
CA SER A 193 1.21 -12.64 -4.90
C SER A 193 1.61 -12.94 -6.34
N VAL A 194 0.83 -13.80 -6.99
CA VAL A 194 0.98 -14.11 -8.41
C VAL A 194 -0.19 -13.49 -9.15
N LYS A 195 0.11 -12.59 -10.10
CA LYS A 195 -0.91 -11.99 -10.98
C LYS A 195 -0.79 -12.60 -12.36
N THR A 196 -1.90 -13.09 -12.88
CA THR A 196 -2.03 -13.63 -14.22
C THR A 196 -2.57 -12.56 -15.15
N TYR A 197 -1.99 -12.44 -16.34
CA TYR A 197 -2.39 -11.46 -17.35
C TYR A 197 -2.81 -12.19 -18.63
N PRO A 198 -4.03 -11.95 -19.14
CA PRO A 198 -4.42 -12.42 -20.45
C PRO A 198 -3.78 -11.59 -21.57
N GLU A 199 -3.57 -12.17 -22.74
CA GLU A 199 -2.88 -11.56 -23.88
C GLU A 199 -3.61 -10.37 -24.53
N LEU A 200 -4.82 -10.05 -24.13
CA LEU A 200 -5.71 -9.13 -24.84
C LEU A 200 -5.91 -7.77 -24.17
N PHE A 201 -4.84 -7.00 -24.02
CA PHE A 201 -4.95 -5.54 -23.94
C PHE A 201 -3.99 -4.85 -24.92
N THR A 202 -3.90 -5.34 -26.16
CA THR A 202 -3.31 -4.54 -27.24
C THR A 202 -4.41 -3.70 -27.87
N GLU A 203 -4.23 -2.40 -27.80
CA GLU A 203 -4.72 -1.24 -28.61
C GLU A 203 -6.03 -1.30 -29.42
N GLN A 204 -6.76 -2.40 -29.49
CA GLN A 204 -7.96 -2.51 -30.33
C GLN A 204 -9.29 -2.21 -29.62
N PHE A 205 -9.26 -1.71 -28.38
CA PHE A 205 -10.46 -1.30 -27.63
C PHE A 205 -10.73 0.21 -27.67
N LEU A 206 -9.99 0.99 -28.48
CA LEU A 206 -10.14 2.45 -28.62
C LEU A 206 -10.77 2.87 -29.95
N THR A 207 -11.55 2.00 -30.56
CA THR A 207 -12.39 2.42 -31.71
C THR A 207 -13.87 2.21 -31.44
#